data_d4484d9674c4960c2da53c6ac5696b4e
#
_entry.id   d4484d9674c4960c2da53c6ac5696b4e
#
_cell.length_a   1.000
_cell.length_b   1.000
_cell.length_c   1.000
_cell.angle_alpha   90.00
_cell.angle_beta   90.00
_cell.angle_gamma   90.00
#
_symmetry.space_group_name_H-M   'P 1'
#
loop_
_entity.id
_entity.type
_entity.pdbx_description
1 polymer ?
#
loop_
_entity_poly.entity_id
_entity_poly.type
_entity_poly.pdbx_seq_one_letter_code
_entity_poly.pdbx_strand_id
1 'polypeptide(L)'
;MLMHIKIQWIRSSILALLTCAMWLESSAIAKDFLVTNLADAGPGSLRAAVANANSLPGRDVIRFKKQLQGTIKLTGGQLEIADHLMLTGPGESRLTVSGNKSSRIFKITSKVDVTIEDLAIANGRNTIQENISILVTRGGAILNDGGNLRLSRVTMSNNITINEVNSQVVGGGAIVNTGFAMLTASDCRFLDNAARGGTSYAFGGAIASVTESVATFTNCVFSGNTSTSGRISYGGAIGNFGGSELTVIDCTFHDNFACGTDSGEMAFGGAIATRPGTVDGSGSLTSISGSLLIANSAIGAEGGIGYSGADAGGGALYNFNSTLVLESSTLVENDAKGGRGNVNGGNAFGGALYASGTNGNLPRFVQITECDFDGNVALAGSSGSGFGGKALGGALHNASASILELQHSSISGNRARGGQEGVGGGLYTLGTTTADKRTLRKIVGNSASTSNNNVYGIVGID
;
A
#
# COMPACT_ATOMS: atom_id res chain seq x y z
N MET A 1 70.29 13.09 1.73
CA MET A 1 69.70 12.64 0.45
C MET A 1 69.28 11.16 0.46
N LEU A 2 70.03 10.28 1.12
CA LEU A 2 69.68 8.82 1.20
C LEU A 2 68.46 8.49 2.07
N MET A 3 68.10 9.33 3.02
CA MET A 3 66.98 9.10 3.93
C MET A 3 65.60 9.40 3.31
N HIS A 4 65.51 10.32 2.34
CA HIS A 4 64.27 10.64 1.62
C HIS A 4 63.89 9.57 0.59
N ILE A 5 64.80 8.87 0.01
CA ILE A 5 64.59 7.83 -0.99
C ILE A 5 63.97 6.57 -0.33
N LYS A 6 64.41 6.19 0.89
CA LYS A 6 63.84 5.03 1.60
C LYS A 6 62.38 5.22 2.02
N ILE A 7 61.97 6.47 2.37
CA ILE A 7 60.58 6.75 2.76
C ILE A 7 59.63 6.70 1.55
N GLN A 8 60.10 7.10 0.37
CA GLN A 8 59.28 7.02 -0.85
C GLN A 8 59.03 5.58 -1.29
N TRP A 9 60.01 4.68 -1.18
CA TRP A 9 59.86 3.28 -1.51
C TRP A 9 58.92 2.53 -0.56
N ILE A 10 58.95 2.86 0.74
CA ILE A 10 58.01 2.27 1.73
C ILE A 10 56.58 2.76 1.48
N ARG A 11 56.33 4.02 1.14
CA ARG A 11 55.01 4.55 0.80
C ARG A 11 54.46 3.95 -0.49
N SER A 12 55.27 3.76 -1.52
CA SER A 12 54.87 3.11 -2.77
C SER A 12 54.52 1.63 -2.60
N SER A 13 55.26 0.91 -1.75
CA SER A 13 55.03 -0.50 -1.49
C SER A 13 53.79 -0.71 -0.64
N ILE A 14 53.48 0.16 0.33
CA ILE A 14 52.25 0.12 1.14
C ILE A 14 51.04 0.50 0.29
N LEU A 15 51.15 1.48 -0.60
CA LEU A 15 50.06 1.86 -1.51
C LEU A 15 49.76 0.75 -2.53
N ALA A 16 50.79 0.08 -3.06
CA ALA A 16 50.60 -1.08 -3.96
C ALA A 16 50.01 -2.31 -3.26
N LEU A 17 50.33 -2.55 -1.99
CA LEU A 17 49.71 -3.60 -1.18
C LEU A 17 48.26 -3.26 -0.81
N LEU A 18 47.93 -2.01 -0.51
CA LEU A 18 46.57 -1.55 -0.28
C LEU A 18 45.71 -1.56 -1.55
N THR A 19 46.25 -1.24 -2.70
CA THR A 19 45.53 -1.35 -3.98
C THR A 19 45.33 -2.81 -4.43
N CYS A 20 46.27 -3.71 -4.14
CA CYS A 20 46.11 -5.13 -4.44
C CYS A 20 45.11 -5.82 -3.49
N ALA A 21 44.99 -5.37 -2.24
CA ALA A 21 43.96 -5.88 -1.31
C ALA A 21 42.56 -5.40 -1.66
N MET A 22 42.37 -4.33 -2.42
CA MET A 22 41.07 -3.85 -2.89
C MET A 22 40.55 -4.58 -4.14
N TRP A 23 41.34 -5.47 -4.77
CA TRP A 23 40.93 -6.20 -5.99
C TRP A 23 40.69 -7.71 -5.78
N LEU A 24 40.74 -8.19 -4.54
CA LEU A 24 40.19 -9.50 -4.21
C LEU A 24 38.69 -9.33 -3.84
N GLU A 25 37.90 -8.71 -4.70
CA GLU A 25 36.49 -9.10 -4.76
C GLU A 25 36.52 -10.55 -5.24
N SER A 26 36.38 -11.45 -4.28
CA SER A 26 36.05 -12.84 -4.55
C SER A 26 34.90 -12.81 -5.53
N SER A 27 35.10 -13.18 -6.78
CA SER A 27 34.03 -13.34 -7.74
C SER A 27 33.12 -14.42 -7.16
N ALA A 28 32.09 -14.00 -6.43
CA ALA A 28 31.11 -14.86 -5.85
C ALA A 28 30.49 -15.66 -6.99
N ILE A 29 30.70 -16.98 -6.99
CA ILE A 29 30.17 -17.88 -8.03
C ILE A 29 28.75 -18.20 -7.67
N ALA A 30 27.80 -17.65 -8.45
CA ALA A 30 26.39 -18.00 -8.34
C ALA A 30 26.19 -19.52 -8.43
N LYS A 31 25.41 -20.08 -7.50
CA LYS A 31 25.08 -21.52 -7.48
C LYS A 31 23.59 -21.74 -7.72
N ASP A 32 23.30 -22.90 -8.34
CA ASP A 32 21.95 -23.38 -8.54
C ASP A 32 21.61 -24.43 -7.48
N PHE A 33 20.50 -24.21 -6.74
CA PHE A 33 19.92 -25.15 -5.79
C PHE A 33 18.59 -25.67 -6.29
N LEU A 34 18.42 -26.99 -6.29
CA LEU A 34 17.20 -27.63 -6.76
C LEU A 34 16.33 -28.11 -5.59
N VAL A 35 15.12 -27.55 -5.48
CA VAL A 35 14.08 -28.04 -4.56
C VAL A 35 13.37 -29.21 -5.20
N THR A 36 13.36 -30.36 -4.54
CA THR A 36 12.89 -31.64 -5.11
C THR A 36 11.64 -32.19 -4.44
N ASN A 37 11.23 -31.63 -3.28
CA ASN A 37 10.07 -32.09 -2.52
C ASN A 37 9.34 -30.93 -1.84
N LEU A 38 8.16 -31.20 -1.28
CA LEU A 38 7.29 -30.23 -0.61
C LEU A 38 7.49 -30.17 0.91
N ALA A 39 8.46 -30.92 1.46
CA ALA A 39 8.74 -30.89 2.90
C ALA A 39 9.27 -29.51 3.34
N ASP A 40 8.94 -29.10 4.55
CA ASP A 40 9.46 -27.85 5.11
C ASP A 40 10.96 -27.90 5.38
N ALA A 41 11.46 -29.06 5.83
CA ALA A 41 12.87 -29.23 6.21
C ALA A 41 13.47 -30.52 5.64
N GLY A 42 14.80 -30.63 5.76
CA GLY A 42 15.57 -31.78 5.29
C GLY A 42 16.08 -31.62 3.86
N PRO A 43 16.81 -32.62 3.35
CA PRO A 43 17.42 -32.59 2.02
C PRO A 43 16.38 -32.37 0.92
N GLY A 44 16.67 -31.45 -0.02
CA GLY A 44 15.81 -31.15 -1.16
C GLY A 44 14.60 -30.26 -0.82
N SER A 45 14.47 -29.75 0.41
CA SER A 45 13.44 -28.78 0.79
C SER A 45 13.83 -27.35 0.41
N LEU A 46 12.84 -26.46 0.31
CA LEU A 46 13.06 -25.03 0.09
C LEU A 46 13.89 -24.40 1.23
N ARG A 47 13.63 -24.75 2.48
CA ARG A 47 14.39 -24.27 3.64
C ARG A 47 15.87 -24.62 3.57
N ALA A 48 16.19 -25.86 3.19
CA ALA A 48 17.57 -26.28 3.01
C ALA A 48 18.25 -25.51 1.85
N ALA A 49 17.53 -25.28 0.75
CA ALA A 49 18.05 -24.52 -0.39
C ALA A 49 18.35 -23.05 0.00
N VAL A 50 17.43 -22.37 0.73
CA VAL A 50 17.63 -20.99 1.23
C VAL A 50 18.80 -20.93 2.22
N ALA A 51 18.91 -21.89 3.15
CA ALA A 51 20.02 -21.94 4.11
C ALA A 51 21.37 -22.12 3.40
N ASN A 52 21.42 -22.95 2.37
CA ASN A 52 22.63 -23.15 1.56
C ASN A 52 23.00 -21.88 0.75
N ALA A 53 22.03 -21.23 0.13
CA ALA A 53 22.23 -19.97 -0.57
C ALA A 53 22.79 -18.90 0.37
N ASN A 54 22.19 -18.69 1.55
CA ASN A 54 22.69 -17.72 2.54
C ASN A 54 24.12 -18.03 3.06
N SER A 55 24.61 -19.26 2.90
CA SER A 55 25.96 -19.65 3.36
C SER A 55 27.05 -19.40 2.32
N LEU A 56 26.68 -19.01 1.12
CA LEU A 56 27.59 -18.83 -0.01
C LEU A 56 27.42 -17.40 -0.54
N PRO A 57 28.50 -16.59 -0.58
CA PRO A 57 28.39 -15.26 -1.14
C PRO A 57 28.06 -15.30 -2.64
N GLY A 58 27.10 -14.50 -3.09
CA GLY A 58 26.80 -14.33 -4.51
C GLY A 58 25.31 -14.28 -4.82
N ARG A 59 25.00 -14.14 -6.10
CA ARG A 59 23.62 -14.18 -6.58
C ARG A 59 23.23 -15.61 -6.90
N ASP A 60 22.75 -16.32 -5.91
CA ASP A 60 22.34 -17.72 -6.04
C ASP A 60 20.95 -17.86 -6.68
N VAL A 61 20.69 -19.05 -7.25
CA VAL A 61 19.42 -19.39 -7.88
C VAL A 61 18.81 -20.61 -7.20
N ILE A 62 17.55 -20.49 -6.78
CA ILE A 62 16.75 -21.64 -6.33
C ILE A 62 15.72 -21.95 -7.40
N ARG A 63 15.74 -23.18 -7.89
CA ARG A 63 14.77 -23.72 -8.85
C ARG A 63 14.02 -24.89 -8.23
N PHE A 64 12.86 -25.18 -8.78
CA PHE A 64 12.04 -26.33 -8.37
C PHE A 64 12.08 -27.41 -9.45
N LYS A 65 12.06 -28.68 -9.03
CA LYS A 65 11.92 -29.79 -9.96
C LYS A 65 10.70 -29.57 -10.85
N LYS A 66 10.84 -29.72 -12.16
CA LYS A 66 9.83 -29.35 -13.18
C LYS A 66 8.44 -29.94 -12.91
N GLN A 67 8.36 -31.14 -12.32
CA GLN A 67 7.09 -31.80 -11.98
C GLN A 67 6.60 -31.47 -10.56
N LEU A 68 7.34 -30.68 -9.79
CA LEU A 68 6.93 -30.35 -8.42
C LEU A 68 5.71 -29.45 -8.45
N GLN A 69 4.62 -29.93 -7.84
CA GLN A 69 3.36 -29.20 -7.71
C GLN A 69 2.74 -29.45 -6.34
N GLY A 70 1.98 -28.48 -5.84
CA GLY A 70 1.32 -28.56 -4.54
C GLY A 70 1.73 -27.43 -3.61
N THR A 71 1.74 -27.70 -2.31
CA THR A 71 1.98 -26.66 -1.30
C THR A 71 3.14 -27.04 -0.38
N ILE A 72 4.17 -26.21 -0.34
CA ILE A 72 5.21 -26.24 0.70
C ILE A 72 4.64 -25.50 1.92
N LYS A 73 4.33 -26.23 2.99
CA LYS A 73 3.80 -25.66 4.24
C LYS A 73 4.95 -25.42 5.21
N LEU A 74 5.23 -24.15 5.54
CA LEU A 74 6.25 -23.82 6.53
C LEU A 74 5.70 -24.09 7.94
N THR A 75 6.35 -24.99 8.67
CA THR A 75 6.03 -25.36 10.05
C THR A 75 7.14 -24.95 11.02
N GLY A 76 8.36 -24.76 10.52
CA GLY A 76 9.52 -24.28 11.27
C GLY A 76 9.72 -22.75 11.23
N GLY A 77 8.64 -21.97 10.97
CA GLY A 77 8.71 -20.52 10.90
C GLY A 77 9.18 -19.97 9.54
N GLN A 78 9.43 -18.66 9.50
CA GLN A 78 9.82 -17.95 8.28
C GLN A 78 11.18 -18.41 7.71
N LEU A 79 11.39 -18.13 6.45
CA LEU A 79 12.67 -18.25 5.75
C LEU A 79 13.33 -16.86 5.71
N GLU A 80 14.53 -16.75 6.23
CA GLU A 80 15.33 -15.52 6.14
C GLU A 80 16.21 -15.58 4.89
N ILE A 81 16.15 -14.53 4.06
CA ILE A 81 17.00 -14.34 2.88
C ILE A 81 17.99 -13.24 3.23
N ALA A 82 19.25 -13.62 3.41
CA ALA A 82 20.33 -12.76 3.87
C ALA A 82 21.41 -12.53 2.81
N ASP A 83 21.29 -13.14 1.63
CA ASP A 83 22.15 -12.92 0.49
C ASP A 83 21.33 -12.80 -0.80
N HIS A 84 21.94 -12.34 -1.89
CA HIS A 84 21.30 -12.15 -3.18
C HIS A 84 20.73 -13.46 -3.70
N LEU A 85 19.44 -13.47 -4.06
CA LEU A 85 18.73 -14.69 -4.40
C LEU A 85 17.75 -14.49 -5.56
N MET A 86 17.77 -15.43 -6.51
CA MET A 86 16.70 -15.60 -7.48
C MET A 86 15.94 -16.91 -7.18
N LEU A 87 14.64 -16.83 -6.98
CA LEU A 87 13.76 -17.96 -6.70
C LEU A 87 12.72 -18.08 -7.82
N THR A 88 12.88 -19.10 -8.68
CA THR A 88 12.04 -19.32 -9.86
C THR A 88 11.16 -20.54 -9.67
N GLY A 89 9.85 -20.32 -9.53
CA GLY A 89 8.84 -21.36 -9.40
C GLY A 89 8.46 -22.04 -10.72
N PRO A 90 7.69 -23.11 -10.68
CA PRO A 90 7.16 -23.80 -11.87
C PRO A 90 5.85 -23.18 -12.40
N GLY A 91 5.37 -22.11 -11.82
CA GLY A 91 4.14 -21.41 -12.13
C GLY A 91 3.26 -21.20 -10.89
N GLU A 92 2.59 -20.02 -10.81
CA GLU A 92 1.75 -19.63 -9.66
C GLU A 92 0.55 -20.55 -9.40
N SER A 93 0.03 -21.22 -10.45
CA SER A 93 -1.04 -22.20 -10.34
C SER A 93 -0.57 -23.60 -9.92
N ARG A 94 0.74 -23.83 -9.93
CA ARG A 94 1.34 -25.15 -9.69
C ARG A 94 1.96 -25.29 -8.32
N LEU A 95 2.65 -24.25 -7.83
CA LEU A 95 3.37 -24.33 -6.56
C LEU A 95 3.01 -23.15 -5.66
N THR A 96 2.62 -23.47 -4.43
CA THR A 96 2.39 -22.50 -3.37
C THR A 96 3.41 -22.66 -2.25
N VAL A 97 4.02 -21.56 -1.82
CA VAL A 97 4.74 -21.50 -0.53
C VAL A 97 3.78 -20.89 0.50
N SER A 98 3.47 -21.65 1.54
CA SER A 98 2.44 -21.29 2.52
C SER A 98 3.04 -21.10 3.92
N GLY A 99 2.71 -19.97 4.57
CA GLY A 99 3.00 -19.73 5.98
C GLY A 99 2.13 -20.56 6.95
N ASN A 100 1.28 -21.45 6.42
CA ASN A 100 0.41 -22.36 7.17
C ASN A 100 -0.48 -21.65 8.21
N LYS A 101 -0.78 -20.35 8.01
CA LYS A 101 -1.51 -19.46 8.94
C LYS A 101 -0.83 -19.32 10.32
N SER A 102 0.44 -19.64 10.42
CA SER A 102 1.19 -19.66 11.68
C SER A 102 2.44 -18.78 11.66
N SER A 103 3.03 -18.53 10.50
CA SER A 103 4.23 -17.70 10.39
C SER A 103 4.24 -16.85 9.13
N ARG A 104 5.06 -15.79 9.14
CA ARG A 104 5.52 -15.14 7.92
C ARG A 104 6.24 -16.14 7.03
N ILE A 105 6.33 -15.86 5.73
CA ILE A 105 6.98 -16.76 4.77
C ILE A 105 8.43 -16.33 4.55
N PHE A 106 8.69 -15.08 4.18
CA PHE A 106 10.03 -14.58 3.94
C PHE A 106 10.34 -13.31 4.76
N LYS A 107 11.57 -13.23 5.25
CA LYS A 107 12.21 -12.01 5.73
C LYS A 107 13.42 -11.73 4.87
N ILE A 108 13.46 -10.57 4.22
CA ILE A 108 14.56 -10.10 3.41
C ILE A 108 15.33 -9.06 4.21
N THR A 109 16.63 -9.27 4.38
CA THR A 109 17.49 -8.35 5.12
C THR A 109 17.96 -7.19 4.24
N SER A 110 18.54 -6.17 4.85
CA SER A 110 18.97 -4.97 4.13
C SER A 110 20.11 -5.25 3.12
N LYS A 111 20.08 -4.50 2.03
CA LYS A 111 21.11 -4.48 0.97
C LYS A 111 21.22 -5.76 0.13
N VAL A 112 20.22 -6.64 0.17
CA VAL A 112 20.19 -7.81 -0.71
C VAL A 112 19.20 -7.62 -1.86
N ASP A 113 19.53 -8.13 -3.03
CA ASP A 113 18.65 -8.22 -4.18
C ASP A 113 17.96 -9.58 -4.18
N VAL A 114 16.64 -9.58 -4.14
CA VAL A 114 15.83 -10.80 -4.19
C VAL A 114 14.85 -10.71 -5.35
N THR A 115 14.86 -11.75 -6.19
CA THR A 115 13.86 -11.91 -7.24
C THR A 115 13.04 -13.17 -6.96
N ILE A 116 11.72 -13.05 -6.95
CA ILE A 116 10.79 -14.19 -6.81
C ILE A 116 9.85 -14.18 -8.01
N GLU A 117 9.76 -15.29 -8.72
CA GLU A 117 8.92 -15.38 -9.89
C GLU A 117 8.21 -16.74 -10.03
N ASP A 118 7.08 -16.73 -10.75
CA ASP A 118 6.36 -17.93 -11.17
C ASP A 118 5.94 -18.87 -10.01
N LEU A 119 5.38 -18.32 -8.92
CA LEU A 119 4.83 -19.13 -7.82
C LEU A 119 3.75 -18.36 -7.01
N ALA A 120 3.01 -19.10 -6.19
CA ALA A 120 2.08 -18.50 -5.22
C ALA A 120 2.69 -18.43 -3.81
N ILE A 121 2.37 -17.36 -3.10
CA ILE A 121 2.75 -17.10 -1.70
C ILE A 121 1.48 -16.87 -0.90
N ALA A 122 1.12 -17.79 -0.01
CA ALA A 122 -0.20 -17.75 0.61
C ALA A 122 -0.22 -18.11 2.09
N ASN A 123 -1.29 -17.69 2.78
CA ASN A 123 -1.53 -18.02 4.18
C ASN A 123 -0.36 -17.68 5.11
N GLY A 124 0.39 -16.63 4.78
CA GLY A 124 1.37 -16.03 5.68
C GLY A 124 0.65 -15.34 6.83
N ARG A 125 1.19 -15.45 8.03
CA ARG A 125 0.64 -14.78 9.22
C ARG A 125 1.74 -14.16 10.04
N ASN A 126 1.55 -12.91 10.42
CA ASN A 126 2.34 -12.27 11.47
C ASN A 126 1.39 -11.76 12.55
N THR A 127 1.63 -12.20 13.77
CA THR A 127 0.87 -11.76 14.95
C THR A 127 1.80 -10.99 15.87
N ILE A 128 1.42 -9.78 16.23
CA ILE A 128 2.15 -8.94 17.19
C ILE A 128 1.58 -9.23 18.57
N GLN A 129 2.39 -9.84 19.45
CA GLN A 129 2.01 -10.23 20.81
C GLN A 129 2.76 -9.44 21.89
N GLU A 130 3.79 -8.66 21.51
CA GLU A 130 4.62 -7.92 22.46
C GLU A 130 4.54 -6.42 22.25
N ASN A 131 4.53 -5.68 23.35
CA ASN A 131 4.51 -4.21 23.38
C ASN A 131 5.90 -3.63 23.08
N ILE A 132 6.40 -3.83 21.86
CA ILE A 132 7.66 -3.24 21.43
C ILE A 132 7.36 -1.86 20.86
N SER A 133 7.88 -0.83 21.50
CA SER A 133 7.68 0.61 21.22
C SER A 133 8.28 1.09 19.88
N ILE A 134 8.11 0.37 18.79
CA ILE A 134 8.60 0.79 17.47
C ILE A 134 7.48 0.60 16.47
N LEU A 135 7.30 1.59 15.57
CA LEU A 135 6.49 1.52 14.34
C LEU A 135 6.98 0.36 13.44
N VAL A 136 6.85 -0.87 13.89
CA VAL A 136 7.30 -2.03 13.14
C VAL A 136 6.09 -2.67 12.49
N THR A 137 5.82 -2.20 11.30
CA THR A 137 4.96 -2.90 10.37
C THR A 137 5.64 -4.23 10.01
N ARG A 138 4.92 -5.33 10.17
CA ARG A 138 5.50 -6.66 9.96
C ARG A 138 4.64 -7.42 8.94
N GLY A 139 5.05 -7.48 7.66
CA GLY A 139 4.31 -8.16 6.60
C GLY A 139 3.90 -9.59 6.95
N GLY A 140 2.66 -9.95 6.62
CA GLY A 140 2.12 -11.30 6.89
C GLY A 140 2.82 -12.39 6.08
N ALA A 141 3.18 -12.10 4.83
CA ALA A 141 3.95 -13.01 3.99
C ALA A 141 5.42 -12.61 3.85
N ILE A 142 5.71 -11.34 3.53
CA ILE A 142 7.07 -10.85 3.30
C ILE A 142 7.33 -9.60 4.13
N LEU A 143 8.47 -9.57 4.81
CA LEU A 143 9.10 -8.35 5.31
C LEU A 143 10.30 -8.04 4.44
N ASN A 144 10.26 -6.94 3.69
CA ASN A 144 11.40 -6.39 2.97
C ASN A 144 11.99 -5.25 3.80
N ASP A 145 13.06 -5.55 4.54
CA ASP A 145 13.71 -4.65 5.49
C ASP A 145 15.02 -4.11 4.89
N GLY A 146 14.91 -3.06 4.09
CA GLY A 146 16.05 -2.43 3.41
C GLY A 146 16.61 -3.21 2.22
N GLY A 147 15.92 -4.23 1.74
CA GLY A 147 16.31 -5.01 0.56
C GLY A 147 15.68 -4.48 -0.73
N ASN A 148 16.11 -5.03 -1.86
CA ASN A 148 15.55 -4.78 -3.17
C ASN A 148 14.80 -6.03 -3.66
N LEU A 149 13.46 -6.02 -3.51
CA LEU A 149 12.59 -7.15 -3.86
C LEU A 149 11.96 -6.93 -5.24
N ARG A 150 12.13 -7.91 -6.12
CA ARG A 150 11.44 -7.98 -7.42
C ARG A 150 10.51 -9.18 -7.46
N LEU A 151 9.27 -8.94 -7.82
CA LEU A 151 8.23 -9.97 -8.01
C LEU A 151 7.78 -9.97 -9.47
N SER A 152 7.66 -11.13 -10.08
CA SER A 152 7.11 -11.28 -11.43
C SER A 152 6.23 -12.52 -11.52
N ARG A 153 5.00 -12.38 -11.99
CA ARG A 153 4.03 -13.48 -12.10
C ARG A 153 3.88 -14.25 -10.77
N VAL A 154 3.67 -13.49 -9.69
CA VAL A 154 3.47 -14.03 -8.35
C VAL A 154 2.04 -13.74 -7.89
N THR A 155 1.34 -14.75 -7.39
CA THR A 155 0.07 -14.56 -6.68
C THR A 155 0.31 -14.58 -5.17
N MET A 156 -0.03 -13.47 -4.48
CA MET A 156 0.01 -13.37 -3.02
C MET A 156 -1.41 -13.35 -2.46
N SER A 157 -1.80 -14.39 -1.71
CA SER A 157 -3.19 -14.51 -1.28
C SER A 157 -3.37 -14.93 0.18
N ASN A 158 -4.44 -14.41 0.81
CA ASN A 158 -4.83 -14.77 2.18
C ASN A 158 -3.70 -14.58 3.21
N ASN A 159 -2.83 -13.60 2.99
CA ASN A 159 -1.77 -13.27 3.94
C ASN A 159 -2.28 -12.21 4.93
N ILE A 160 -1.89 -12.33 6.20
CA ILE A 160 -2.47 -11.48 7.24
C ILE A 160 -1.43 -11.00 8.25
N THR A 161 -1.52 -9.72 8.60
CA THR A 161 -0.84 -9.14 9.77
C THR A 161 -1.90 -8.78 10.81
N ILE A 162 -1.70 -9.22 12.05
CA ILE A 162 -2.66 -9.01 13.15
C ILE A 162 -1.94 -8.38 14.35
N ASN A 163 -2.57 -7.37 14.94
CA ASN A 163 -2.19 -6.84 16.24
C ASN A 163 -3.16 -7.37 17.31
N GLU A 164 -2.64 -8.13 18.24
CA GLU A 164 -3.39 -8.63 19.42
C GLU A 164 -3.13 -7.78 20.68
N VAL A 165 -2.21 -6.79 20.62
CA VAL A 165 -1.89 -5.87 21.70
C VAL A 165 -2.27 -4.43 21.34
N ASN A 166 -2.91 -3.72 22.24
CA ASN A 166 -3.67 -2.50 22.01
C ASN A 166 -2.88 -1.23 21.60
N SER A 167 -1.61 -1.30 21.23
CA SER A 167 -0.81 -0.09 21.01
C SER A 167 0.03 -0.06 19.73
N GLN A 168 0.00 -1.09 18.91
CA GLN A 168 0.87 -1.22 17.75
C GLN A 168 0.14 -1.00 16.43
N VAL A 169 0.74 -0.21 15.54
CA VAL A 169 0.28 -0.01 14.17
C VAL A 169 0.61 -1.25 13.35
N VAL A 170 -0.30 -1.69 12.50
CA VAL A 170 -0.10 -2.82 11.58
C VAL A 170 -0.28 -2.41 10.14
N GLY A 171 0.43 -3.09 9.26
CA GLY A 171 0.28 -2.89 7.82
C GLY A 171 0.80 -4.08 7.03
N GLY A 172 0.51 -4.05 5.73
CA GLY A 172 1.02 -5.02 4.79
C GLY A 172 0.63 -6.46 5.11
N GLY A 173 -0.63 -6.82 4.93
CA GLY A 173 -1.06 -8.21 5.09
C GLY A 173 -0.23 -9.17 4.25
N ALA A 174 0.13 -8.79 3.03
CA ALA A 174 1.09 -9.51 2.21
C ALA A 174 2.52 -9.01 2.44
N ILE A 175 2.84 -7.76 2.13
CA ILE A 175 4.20 -7.24 2.16
C ILE A 175 4.30 -5.97 2.99
N VAL A 176 5.32 -5.89 3.83
CA VAL A 176 5.86 -4.63 4.33
C VAL A 176 7.16 -4.32 3.62
N ASN A 177 7.26 -3.11 3.07
CA ASN A 177 8.43 -2.54 2.41
C ASN A 177 8.91 -1.36 3.27
N THR A 178 10.03 -1.50 3.96
CA THR A 178 10.50 -0.55 4.98
C THR A 178 12.01 -0.39 4.99
N GLY A 179 12.51 0.68 5.62
CA GLY A 179 13.96 0.88 5.80
C GLY A 179 14.68 1.23 4.50
N PHE A 180 14.14 2.16 3.70
CA PHE A 180 14.66 2.53 2.38
C PHE A 180 14.63 1.38 1.36
N ALA A 181 13.75 0.42 1.57
CA ALA A 181 13.62 -0.75 0.72
C ALA A 181 13.02 -0.42 -0.65
N MET A 182 13.36 -1.22 -1.64
CA MET A 182 12.75 -1.16 -2.97
C MET A 182 11.89 -2.39 -3.22
N LEU A 183 10.68 -2.18 -3.74
CA LEU A 183 9.75 -3.21 -4.17
C LEU A 183 9.33 -2.94 -5.62
N THR A 184 9.57 -3.88 -6.51
CA THR A 184 9.04 -3.83 -7.87
C THR A 184 8.23 -5.09 -8.13
N ALA A 185 7.00 -4.95 -8.60
CA ALA A 185 6.14 -6.07 -8.94
C ALA A 185 5.56 -5.90 -10.34
N SER A 186 5.65 -6.93 -11.17
CA SER A 186 5.04 -6.97 -12.50
C SER A 186 4.22 -8.24 -12.70
N ASP A 187 3.05 -8.10 -13.35
CA ASP A 187 2.16 -9.22 -13.65
C ASP A 187 1.75 -10.02 -12.39
N CYS A 188 1.61 -9.35 -11.25
CA CYS A 188 1.34 -9.97 -9.96
C CYS A 188 -0.11 -9.80 -9.53
N ARG A 189 -0.55 -10.68 -8.62
CA ARG A 189 -1.90 -10.64 -8.06
C ARG A 189 -1.83 -10.61 -6.53
N PHE A 190 -2.51 -9.66 -5.92
CA PHE A 190 -2.63 -9.51 -4.46
C PHE A 190 -4.10 -9.68 -4.07
N LEU A 191 -4.44 -10.86 -3.55
CA LEU A 191 -5.81 -11.29 -3.37
C LEU A 191 -6.13 -11.56 -1.89
N ASP A 192 -7.19 -10.97 -1.36
CA ASP A 192 -7.71 -11.26 -0.02
C ASP A 192 -6.67 -11.15 1.11
N ASN A 193 -5.70 -10.23 0.97
CA ASN A 193 -4.72 -10.00 2.03
C ASN A 193 -5.28 -9.01 3.06
N ALA A 194 -4.89 -9.15 4.34
CA ALA A 194 -5.48 -8.35 5.41
C ALA A 194 -4.47 -7.79 6.41
N ALA A 195 -4.70 -6.52 6.80
CA ALA A 195 -4.06 -5.88 7.95
C ALA A 195 -5.13 -5.61 9.03
N ARG A 196 -4.99 -6.22 10.22
CA ARG A 196 -5.95 -6.10 11.32
C ARG A 196 -5.31 -5.44 12.53
N GLY A 197 -5.67 -4.19 12.80
CA GLY A 197 -5.04 -3.32 13.79
C GLY A 197 -5.53 -3.50 15.24
N GLY A 198 -6.54 -4.35 15.48
CA GLY A 198 -7.17 -4.39 16.80
C GLY A 198 -7.67 -2.99 17.17
N THR A 199 -7.31 -2.46 18.34
CA THR A 199 -7.67 -1.10 18.79
C THR A 199 -6.68 -0.02 18.32
N SER A 200 -5.74 -0.32 17.44
CA SER A 200 -4.76 0.61 16.89
C SER A 200 -5.03 0.90 15.40
N TYR A 201 -4.07 1.54 14.72
CA TYR A 201 -4.15 1.83 13.29
C TYR A 201 -3.86 0.59 12.44
N ALA A 202 -4.54 0.48 11.28
CA ALA A 202 -4.19 -0.46 10.23
C ALA A 202 -4.03 0.25 8.88
N PHE A 203 -3.09 -0.20 8.05
CA PHE A 203 -2.90 0.35 6.72
C PHE A 203 -2.32 -0.65 5.73
N GLY A 204 -2.82 -0.57 4.49
CA GLY A 204 -2.37 -1.46 3.42
C GLY A 204 -2.70 -2.92 3.68
N GLY A 205 -3.92 -3.34 3.39
CA GLY A 205 -4.33 -4.75 3.54
C GLY A 205 -3.42 -5.71 2.78
N ALA A 206 -2.93 -5.33 1.61
CA ALA A 206 -1.90 -6.06 0.89
C ALA A 206 -0.50 -5.50 1.17
N ILE A 207 -0.27 -4.23 0.88
CA ILE A 207 1.07 -3.62 0.88
C ILE A 207 1.13 -2.44 1.85
N ALA A 208 2.16 -2.40 2.67
CA ALA A 208 2.57 -1.21 3.41
C ALA A 208 3.97 -0.78 2.96
N SER A 209 4.09 0.41 2.36
CA SER A 209 5.37 1.03 2.02
C SER A 209 5.62 2.21 2.95
N VAL A 210 6.70 2.14 3.73
CA VAL A 210 6.97 3.09 4.81
C VAL A 210 8.46 3.39 4.92
N THR A 211 8.80 4.45 5.64
CA THR A 211 10.20 4.80 5.96
C THR A 211 11.02 5.03 4.68
N GLU A 212 10.59 6.01 3.87
CA GLU A 212 11.27 6.46 2.65
C GLU A 212 11.56 5.31 1.65
N SER A 213 10.67 4.32 1.60
CA SER A 213 10.81 3.18 0.71
C SER A 213 10.13 3.44 -0.64
N VAL A 214 10.57 2.75 -1.66
CA VAL A 214 10.01 2.88 -3.02
C VAL A 214 9.26 1.61 -3.41
N ALA A 215 8.06 1.76 -3.96
CA ALA A 215 7.26 0.65 -4.47
C ALA A 215 6.74 0.95 -5.88
N THR A 216 6.93 0.03 -6.80
CA THR A 216 6.45 0.13 -8.19
C THR A 216 5.66 -1.12 -8.57
N PHE A 217 4.45 -0.91 -9.07
CA PHE A 217 3.56 -1.98 -9.56
C PHE A 217 3.18 -1.73 -11.01
N THR A 218 3.37 -2.72 -11.86
CA THR A 218 3.00 -2.67 -13.29
C THR A 218 2.17 -3.89 -13.66
N ASN A 219 1.03 -3.69 -14.33
CA ASN A 219 0.12 -4.74 -14.76
C ASN A 219 -0.28 -5.70 -13.62
N CYS A 220 -0.55 -5.14 -12.42
CA CYS A 220 -0.91 -5.91 -11.23
C CYS A 220 -2.40 -5.80 -10.89
N VAL A 221 -2.92 -6.82 -10.21
CA VAL A 221 -4.29 -6.85 -9.71
C VAL A 221 -4.30 -6.88 -8.18
N PHE A 222 -5.04 -5.95 -7.58
CA PHE A 222 -5.32 -5.88 -6.15
C PHE A 222 -6.80 -6.09 -5.92
N SER A 223 -7.18 -7.21 -5.32
CA SER A 223 -8.59 -7.57 -5.15
C SER A 223 -8.89 -8.10 -3.75
N GLY A 224 -9.98 -7.64 -3.16
CA GLY A 224 -10.47 -8.13 -1.87
C GLY A 224 -9.55 -7.83 -0.69
N ASN A 225 -8.54 -6.96 -0.85
CA ASN A 225 -7.61 -6.67 0.23
C ASN A 225 -8.25 -5.74 1.26
N THR A 226 -7.96 -5.97 2.54
CA THR A 226 -8.71 -5.32 3.62
C THR A 226 -7.78 -4.76 4.71
N SER A 227 -7.98 -3.50 5.06
CA SER A 227 -7.42 -2.87 6.24
C SER A 227 -8.53 -2.66 7.26
N THR A 228 -8.42 -3.23 8.47
CA THR A 228 -9.42 -3.08 9.54
C THR A 228 -8.77 -2.68 10.85
N SER A 229 -9.39 -1.75 11.56
CA SER A 229 -8.84 -1.31 12.84
C SER A 229 -9.92 -0.76 13.77
N GLY A 230 -9.60 -0.74 15.05
CA GLY A 230 -10.34 -0.11 16.11
C GLY A 230 -9.91 1.34 16.38
N ARG A 231 -9.25 2.01 15.44
CA ARG A 231 -8.97 3.46 15.51
C ARG A 231 -9.13 4.15 14.16
N ILE A 232 -8.25 3.91 13.21
CA ILE A 232 -8.39 4.41 11.83
C ILE A 232 -7.79 3.39 10.87
N SER A 233 -8.54 3.04 9.85
CA SER A 233 -8.11 2.18 8.74
C SER A 233 -7.74 3.00 7.53
N TYR A 234 -6.59 2.67 6.91
CA TYR A 234 -6.07 3.37 5.75
C TYR A 234 -5.66 2.40 4.65
N GLY A 235 -6.08 2.67 3.41
CA GLY A 235 -5.66 1.90 2.24
C GLY A 235 -6.01 0.43 2.33
N GLY A 236 -7.17 0.03 1.84
CA GLY A 236 -7.57 -1.38 1.83
C GLY A 236 -6.57 -2.28 1.12
N ALA A 237 -6.01 -1.83 0.00
CA ALA A 237 -4.93 -2.53 -0.70
C ALA A 237 -3.55 -1.99 -0.31
N ILE A 238 -3.28 -0.69 -0.47
CA ILE A 238 -1.94 -0.11 -0.30
C ILE A 238 -1.97 1.07 0.68
N GLY A 239 -1.06 1.07 1.65
CA GLY A 239 -0.69 2.22 2.46
C GLY A 239 0.71 2.72 2.08
N ASN A 240 0.81 3.98 1.60
CA ASN A 240 2.06 4.63 1.22
C ASN A 240 2.36 5.78 2.18
N PHE A 241 3.21 5.55 3.16
CA PHE A 241 3.42 6.46 4.28
C PHE A 241 4.90 6.76 4.51
N GLY A 242 5.20 7.80 5.27
CA GLY A 242 6.52 8.01 5.82
C GLY A 242 7.57 8.49 4.81
N GLY A 243 7.22 9.40 3.91
CA GLY A 243 8.13 9.90 2.88
C GLY A 243 8.37 8.92 1.73
N SER A 244 7.56 7.85 1.66
CA SER A 244 7.73 6.79 0.66
C SER A 244 7.15 7.17 -0.71
N GLU A 245 7.67 6.55 -1.76
CA GLU A 245 7.22 6.74 -3.14
C GLU A 245 6.49 5.50 -3.64
N LEU A 246 5.31 5.70 -4.24
CA LEU A 246 4.48 4.67 -4.86
C LEU A 246 4.23 5.02 -6.33
N THR A 247 4.56 4.11 -7.22
CA THR A 247 4.23 4.18 -8.64
C THR A 247 3.35 3.01 -9.04
N VAL A 248 2.24 3.29 -9.70
CA VAL A 248 1.23 2.30 -10.13
C VAL A 248 0.94 2.53 -11.61
N ILE A 249 1.18 1.52 -12.44
CA ILE A 249 1.06 1.60 -13.91
C ILE A 249 0.21 0.43 -14.39
N ASP A 250 -0.84 0.71 -15.17
CA ASP A 250 -1.70 -0.30 -15.82
C ASP A 250 -2.24 -1.35 -14.83
N CYS A 251 -2.57 -0.94 -13.61
CA CYS A 251 -3.05 -1.84 -12.57
C CYS A 251 -4.59 -1.78 -12.39
N THR A 252 -5.13 -2.85 -11.81
CA THR A 252 -6.54 -2.91 -11.43
C THR A 252 -6.68 -3.07 -9.92
N PHE A 253 -7.48 -2.19 -9.30
CA PHE A 253 -7.87 -2.26 -7.89
C PHE A 253 -9.38 -2.47 -7.82
N HIS A 254 -9.82 -3.62 -7.36
CA HIS A 254 -11.26 -3.87 -7.23
C HIS A 254 -11.61 -4.52 -5.89
N ASP A 255 -12.75 -4.12 -5.33
CA ASP A 255 -13.27 -4.67 -4.08
C ASP A 255 -12.26 -4.63 -2.92
N ASN A 256 -11.47 -3.54 -2.81
CA ASN A 256 -10.58 -3.36 -1.65
C ASN A 256 -11.28 -2.48 -0.59
N PHE A 257 -11.05 -2.78 0.70
CA PHE A 257 -11.79 -2.18 1.80
C PHE A 257 -10.89 -1.61 2.90
N ALA A 258 -11.11 -0.35 3.26
CA ALA A 258 -10.67 0.20 4.53
C ALA A 258 -11.89 0.30 5.45
N CYS A 259 -11.89 -0.36 6.62
CA CYS A 259 -13.05 -0.45 7.50
C CYS A 259 -12.70 -0.14 8.96
N GLY A 260 -13.48 0.72 9.61
CA GLY A 260 -13.55 0.80 11.07
C GLY A 260 -14.31 -0.40 11.64
N THR A 261 -13.91 -0.92 12.80
CA THR A 261 -14.52 -2.11 13.41
C THR A 261 -15.33 -1.82 14.67
N ASP A 262 -14.96 -0.78 15.43
CA ASP A 262 -15.59 -0.42 16.69
C ASP A 262 -16.17 1.01 16.64
N SER A 263 -16.98 1.40 17.62
CA SER A 263 -17.70 2.67 17.62
C SER A 263 -16.76 3.89 17.50
N GLY A 264 -17.01 4.75 16.53
CA GLY A 264 -16.29 6.02 16.33
C GLY A 264 -15.03 5.93 15.44
N GLU A 265 -14.81 4.84 14.75
CA GLU A 265 -13.59 4.55 14.02
C GLU A 265 -13.67 4.83 12.53
N MET A 266 -12.77 5.67 12.06
CA MET A 266 -12.76 6.20 10.70
C MET A 266 -12.07 5.28 9.70
N ALA A 267 -12.40 5.46 8.41
CA ALA A 267 -11.76 4.72 7.31
C ALA A 267 -11.47 5.63 6.11
N PHE A 268 -10.28 5.48 5.53
CA PHE A 268 -9.84 6.32 4.43
C PHE A 268 -9.06 5.56 3.36
N GLY A 269 -9.42 5.79 2.08
CA GLY A 269 -8.80 5.17 0.92
C GLY A 269 -9.08 3.66 0.82
N GLY A 270 -10.23 3.29 0.28
CA GLY A 270 -10.59 1.87 0.13
C GLY A 270 -9.56 1.07 -0.65
N ALA A 271 -8.94 1.65 -1.68
CA ALA A 271 -7.81 1.05 -2.38
C ALA A 271 -6.46 1.56 -1.82
N ILE A 272 -6.17 2.85 -1.93
CA ILE A 272 -4.86 3.43 -1.61
C ILE A 272 -4.99 4.61 -0.67
N ALA A 273 -4.14 4.65 0.36
CA ALA A 273 -3.98 5.82 1.22
C ALA A 273 -2.53 6.30 1.22
N THR A 274 -2.34 7.62 1.05
CA THR A 274 -1.04 8.29 1.04
C THR A 274 -0.97 9.31 2.17
N ARG A 275 0.08 9.23 3.01
CA ARG A 275 0.27 10.11 4.15
C ARG A 275 1.76 10.42 4.41
N PRO A 276 2.09 11.58 4.98
CA PRO A 276 3.46 11.93 5.32
C PRO A 276 4.01 11.05 6.45
N GLY A 277 5.31 11.13 6.65
CA GLY A 277 5.98 10.65 7.85
C GLY A 277 5.58 11.42 9.10
N THR A 278 5.60 10.74 10.23
CA THR A 278 5.32 11.36 11.53
C THR A 278 6.54 12.03 12.15
N VAL A 279 7.76 11.68 11.71
CA VAL A 279 9.01 12.06 12.36
C VAL A 279 9.66 13.29 11.74
N ASP A 280 9.64 13.42 10.41
CA ASP A 280 10.33 14.50 9.67
C ASP A 280 9.39 15.39 8.85
N GLY A 281 8.11 15.01 8.77
CA GLY A 281 7.13 15.73 7.97
C GLY A 281 7.35 15.63 6.47
N SER A 282 8.20 14.71 5.97
CA SER A 282 8.37 14.48 4.52
C SER A 282 7.04 13.94 3.95
N GLY A 283 6.54 14.63 2.91
CA GLY A 283 5.35 14.18 2.20
C GLY A 283 5.65 12.93 1.38
N SER A 284 4.73 11.98 1.36
CA SER A 284 4.83 10.83 0.45
C SER A 284 4.38 11.22 -0.97
N LEU A 285 4.86 10.48 -1.97
CA LEU A 285 4.45 10.65 -3.36
C LEU A 285 3.70 9.39 -3.83
N THR A 286 2.56 9.58 -4.47
CA THR A 286 1.86 8.51 -5.18
C THR A 286 1.58 8.95 -6.62
N SER A 287 2.03 8.16 -7.57
CA SER A 287 1.78 8.34 -9.01
C SER A 287 1.01 7.13 -9.54
N ILE A 288 -0.11 7.38 -10.22
CA ILE A 288 -0.99 6.34 -10.78
C ILE A 288 -1.26 6.68 -12.24
N SER A 289 -1.00 5.76 -13.15
CA SER A 289 -1.29 5.93 -14.56
C SER A 289 -1.92 4.69 -15.20
N GLY A 290 -2.77 4.88 -16.22
CA GLY A 290 -3.38 3.82 -17.02
C GLY A 290 -4.22 2.82 -16.21
N SER A 291 -4.64 3.16 -15.00
CA SER A 291 -5.15 2.20 -14.03
C SER A 291 -6.68 2.28 -13.84
N LEU A 292 -7.25 1.15 -13.40
CA LEU A 292 -8.68 1.04 -13.09
C LEU A 292 -8.87 0.82 -11.57
N LEU A 293 -9.61 1.75 -10.94
CA LEU A 293 -10.01 1.62 -9.54
C LEU A 293 -11.54 1.51 -9.48
N ILE A 294 -12.04 0.30 -9.20
CA ILE A 294 -13.47 -0.01 -9.28
C ILE A 294 -13.98 -0.65 -7.99
N ALA A 295 -15.16 -0.22 -7.52
CA ALA A 295 -15.86 -0.80 -6.38
C ALA A 295 -15.03 -0.90 -5.09
N ASN A 296 -14.05 0.01 -4.89
CA ASN A 296 -13.32 0.08 -3.64
C ASN A 296 -14.11 0.89 -2.60
N SER A 297 -14.00 0.54 -1.33
CA SER A 297 -14.80 1.19 -0.29
C SER A 297 -14.00 1.60 0.95
N ALA A 298 -14.26 2.81 1.42
CA ALA A 298 -13.89 3.26 2.76
C ALA A 298 -15.16 3.28 3.62
N ILE A 299 -15.18 2.55 4.75
CA ILE A 299 -16.38 2.33 5.56
C ILE A 299 -16.09 2.70 7.01
N GLY A 300 -16.68 3.80 7.49
CA GLY A 300 -16.65 4.20 8.89
C GLY A 300 -17.46 3.24 9.75
N ALA A 301 -17.00 2.98 10.97
CA ALA A 301 -17.67 2.09 11.90
C ALA A 301 -19.04 2.60 12.32
N GLU A 302 -19.94 1.68 12.66
CA GLU A 302 -21.21 2.02 13.27
C GLU A 302 -21.05 2.50 14.71
N GLY A 303 -21.81 3.51 15.10
CA GLY A 303 -21.89 3.98 16.49
C GLY A 303 -22.81 3.06 17.32
N GLY A 304 -22.26 2.43 18.35
CA GLY A 304 -23.05 1.73 19.37
C GLY A 304 -23.95 2.66 20.19
N ILE A 305 -24.61 2.11 21.21
CA ILE A 305 -25.52 2.88 22.10
C ILE A 305 -24.78 4.09 22.70
N GLY A 306 -25.29 5.30 22.47
CA GLY A 306 -24.72 6.55 22.96
C GLY A 306 -23.58 7.13 22.08
N TYR A 307 -23.23 6.50 20.97
CA TYR A 307 -22.13 6.95 20.09
C TYR A 307 -22.64 7.37 18.70
N SER A 308 -21.89 8.27 18.08
CA SER A 308 -22.07 8.65 16.68
C SER A 308 -21.39 7.63 15.77
N GLY A 309 -21.89 7.48 14.55
CA GLY A 309 -21.20 6.76 13.48
C GLY A 309 -19.91 7.46 13.07
N ALA A 310 -18.95 6.72 12.57
CA ALA A 310 -17.65 7.24 12.19
C ALA A 310 -17.60 7.75 10.75
N ASP A 311 -16.67 8.65 10.49
CA ASP A 311 -16.45 9.23 9.17
C ASP A 311 -15.72 8.26 8.23
N ALA A 312 -15.96 8.43 6.92
CA ALA A 312 -15.23 7.74 5.86
C ALA A 312 -14.85 8.71 4.74
N GLY A 313 -13.75 8.45 4.04
CA GLY A 313 -13.36 9.30 2.93
C GLY A 313 -12.45 8.63 1.90
N GLY A 314 -12.66 9.01 0.63
CA GLY A 314 -11.94 8.44 -0.48
C GLY A 314 -12.22 6.94 -0.65
N GLY A 315 -13.35 6.59 -1.24
CA GLY A 315 -13.70 5.18 -1.49
C GLY A 315 -12.60 4.42 -2.21
N ALA A 316 -11.90 5.07 -3.15
CA ALA A 316 -10.69 4.53 -3.76
C ALA A 316 -9.43 5.15 -3.14
N LEU A 317 -9.29 6.45 -3.16
CA LEU A 317 -8.04 7.16 -2.88
C LEU A 317 -8.17 8.15 -1.72
N TYR A 318 -7.20 8.13 -0.82
CA TYR A 318 -7.02 9.13 0.21
C TYR A 318 -5.62 9.74 0.14
N ASN A 319 -5.54 11.07 0.06
CA ASN A 319 -4.29 11.82 0.07
C ASN A 319 -4.29 12.84 1.21
N PHE A 320 -3.36 12.72 2.14
CA PHE A 320 -3.23 13.62 3.27
C PHE A 320 -1.82 14.21 3.34
N ASN A 321 -1.69 15.54 3.27
CA ASN A 321 -0.40 16.26 3.34
C ASN A 321 0.71 15.63 2.46
N SER A 322 0.36 15.19 1.26
CA SER A 322 1.22 14.42 0.36
C SER A 322 0.93 14.79 -1.09
N THR A 323 1.73 14.31 -2.02
CA THR A 323 1.52 14.51 -3.45
C THR A 323 0.86 13.30 -4.08
N LEU A 324 -0.20 13.53 -4.85
CA LEU A 324 -0.86 12.53 -5.70
C LEU A 324 -0.89 13.02 -7.15
N VAL A 325 -0.35 12.21 -8.05
CA VAL A 325 -0.48 12.40 -9.50
C VAL A 325 -1.30 11.25 -10.06
N LEU A 326 -2.37 11.57 -10.77
CA LEU A 326 -3.28 10.61 -11.37
C LEU A 326 -3.45 10.92 -12.87
N GLU A 327 -3.07 10.00 -13.73
CA GLU A 327 -3.10 10.17 -15.19
C GLU A 327 -3.82 9.03 -15.89
N SER A 328 -4.58 9.34 -16.92
CA SER A 328 -5.19 8.37 -17.87
C SER A 328 -5.84 7.18 -17.17
N SER A 329 -6.51 7.45 -16.05
CA SER A 329 -7.05 6.41 -15.15
C SER A 329 -8.56 6.56 -14.95
N THR A 330 -9.22 5.44 -14.61
CA THR A 330 -10.66 5.40 -14.41
C THR A 330 -11.00 5.00 -12.96
N LEU A 331 -11.84 5.81 -12.31
CA LEU A 331 -12.35 5.56 -10.97
C LEU A 331 -13.87 5.42 -11.02
N VAL A 332 -14.34 4.20 -10.84
CA VAL A 332 -15.74 3.84 -11.10
C VAL A 332 -16.35 3.13 -9.88
N GLU A 333 -17.58 3.52 -9.53
CA GLU A 333 -18.37 2.85 -8.47
C GLU A 333 -17.67 2.70 -7.11
N ASN A 334 -16.73 3.62 -6.79
CA ASN A 334 -16.07 3.61 -5.49
C ASN A 334 -16.94 4.33 -4.44
N ASP A 335 -16.91 3.85 -3.21
CA ASP A 335 -17.80 4.31 -2.15
C ASP A 335 -17.05 4.81 -0.90
N ALA A 336 -17.37 6.02 -0.44
CA ALA A 336 -17.10 6.43 0.95
C ALA A 336 -18.40 6.34 1.74
N LYS A 337 -18.44 5.48 2.77
CA LYS A 337 -19.65 5.24 3.59
C LYS A 337 -19.42 5.64 5.04
N GLY A 338 -20.04 6.72 5.50
CA GLY A 338 -20.08 7.07 6.93
C GLY A 338 -20.89 6.03 7.72
N GLY A 339 -20.43 5.71 8.93
CA GLY A 339 -21.08 4.75 9.80
C GLY A 339 -22.47 5.23 10.28
N ARG A 340 -23.40 4.32 10.46
CA ARG A 340 -24.66 4.61 11.15
C ARG A 340 -24.36 4.94 12.61
N GLY A 341 -24.98 5.98 13.16
CA GLY A 341 -24.84 6.36 14.57
C GLY A 341 -26.09 6.15 15.37
N ASN A 342 -25.95 5.84 16.66
CA ASN A 342 -27.08 5.89 17.60
C ASN A 342 -27.43 7.36 17.92
N VAL A 343 -26.43 8.25 18.02
CA VAL A 343 -26.59 9.70 18.19
C VAL A 343 -26.60 10.38 16.82
N ASN A 344 -25.46 10.62 16.19
CA ASN A 344 -25.35 11.21 14.85
C ASN A 344 -24.77 10.21 13.86
N GLY A 345 -25.13 10.35 12.57
CA GLY A 345 -24.49 9.61 11.49
C GLY A 345 -23.08 10.13 11.20
N GLY A 346 -22.18 9.24 10.75
CA GLY A 346 -20.84 9.61 10.28
C GLY A 346 -20.87 10.29 8.92
N ASN A 347 -19.88 11.15 8.65
CA ASN A 347 -19.76 11.85 7.38
C ASN A 347 -19.10 10.99 6.31
N ALA A 348 -19.33 11.35 5.05
CA ALA A 348 -18.70 10.74 3.89
C ALA A 348 -18.04 11.80 3.01
N PHE A 349 -16.77 11.61 2.64
CA PHE A 349 -15.96 12.57 1.92
C PHE A 349 -15.36 11.96 0.65
N GLY A 350 -15.74 12.46 -0.54
CA GLY A 350 -15.22 12.00 -1.81
C GLY A 350 -15.42 10.50 -2.07
N GLY A 351 -16.45 10.12 -2.81
CA GLY A 351 -16.73 8.71 -3.12
C GLY A 351 -15.54 8.01 -3.79
N ALA A 352 -14.83 8.72 -4.68
CA ALA A 352 -13.59 8.21 -5.26
C ALA A 352 -12.35 8.73 -4.54
N LEU A 353 -12.19 10.05 -4.39
CA LEU A 353 -10.99 10.67 -3.83
C LEU A 353 -11.33 11.67 -2.73
N TYR A 354 -10.64 11.55 -1.62
CA TYR A 354 -10.59 12.56 -0.57
C TYR A 354 -9.16 13.10 -0.44
N ALA A 355 -8.97 14.37 -0.81
CA ALA A 355 -7.74 15.11 -0.62
C ALA A 355 -7.88 16.03 0.58
N SER A 356 -6.99 15.92 1.56
CA SER A 356 -7.03 16.72 2.78
C SER A 356 -5.64 17.09 3.28
N GLY A 357 -5.58 18.04 4.20
CA GLY A 357 -4.32 18.47 4.79
C GLY A 357 -4.53 19.40 5.96
N THR A 358 -3.44 19.70 6.66
CA THR A 358 -3.38 20.71 7.70
C THR A 358 -2.54 21.89 7.23
N ASN A 359 -2.75 23.07 7.78
CA ASN A 359 -1.89 24.23 7.48
C ASN A 359 -0.45 23.91 7.92
N GLY A 360 0.52 24.12 7.03
CA GLY A 360 1.92 23.81 7.25
C GLY A 360 2.71 23.79 5.94
N ASN A 361 3.99 23.39 5.99
CA ASN A 361 4.90 23.40 4.85
C ASN A 361 4.91 22.08 4.04
N LEU A 362 4.03 21.12 4.35
CA LEU A 362 3.95 19.86 3.64
C LEU A 362 3.30 20.01 2.26
N PRO A 363 3.73 19.25 1.25
CA PRO A 363 3.06 19.20 -0.04
C PRO A 363 1.63 18.69 0.15
N ARG A 364 0.67 19.31 -0.55
CA ARG A 364 -0.76 18.97 -0.48
C ARG A 364 -1.36 19.09 -1.87
N PHE A 365 -0.63 18.53 -2.81
CA PHE A 365 -0.90 18.70 -4.22
C PHE A 365 -1.51 17.45 -4.81
N VAL A 366 -2.61 17.62 -5.51
CA VAL A 366 -3.26 16.57 -6.28
C VAL A 366 -3.39 17.05 -7.72
N GLN A 367 -2.77 16.34 -8.63
CA GLN A 367 -2.88 16.56 -10.07
C GLN A 367 -3.64 15.41 -10.71
N ILE A 368 -4.66 15.73 -11.48
CA ILE A 368 -5.51 14.77 -12.19
C ILE A 368 -5.58 15.16 -13.66
N THR A 369 -5.12 14.29 -14.53
CA THR A 369 -5.07 14.52 -15.97
C THR A 369 -5.66 13.34 -16.74
N GLU A 370 -6.54 13.59 -17.69
CA GLU A 370 -7.14 12.57 -18.57
C GLU A 370 -7.84 11.42 -17.82
N CYS A 371 -8.50 11.72 -16.71
CA CYS A 371 -9.15 10.72 -15.87
C CYS A 371 -10.67 10.78 -15.95
N ASP A 372 -11.31 9.62 -15.76
CA ASP A 372 -12.76 9.49 -15.69
C ASP A 372 -13.22 9.06 -14.30
N PHE A 373 -14.18 9.82 -13.72
CA PHE A 373 -14.82 9.54 -12.44
C PHE A 373 -16.31 9.32 -12.68
N ASP A 374 -16.76 8.07 -12.60
CA ASP A 374 -18.16 7.74 -12.88
C ASP A 374 -18.80 6.89 -11.79
N GLY A 375 -20.04 7.18 -11.46
CA GLY A 375 -20.84 6.38 -10.53
C GLY A 375 -20.34 6.30 -9.09
N ASN A 376 -19.33 7.11 -8.69
CA ASN A 376 -18.80 7.07 -7.33
C ASN A 376 -19.77 7.70 -6.32
N VAL A 377 -19.75 7.23 -5.07
CA VAL A 377 -20.75 7.60 -4.07
C VAL A 377 -20.11 8.01 -2.74
N ALA A 378 -20.42 9.22 -2.28
CA ALA A 378 -20.29 9.59 -0.87
C ALA A 378 -21.64 9.37 -0.20
N LEU A 379 -21.73 8.41 0.71
CA LEU A 379 -22.94 8.05 1.45
C LEU A 379 -22.73 8.28 2.94
N ALA A 380 -23.33 9.31 3.48
CA ALA A 380 -23.27 9.57 4.93
C ALA A 380 -24.12 8.60 5.73
N GLY A 381 -23.73 8.38 6.98
CA GLY A 381 -24.44 7.50 7.91
C GLY A 381 -25.78 8.09 8.37
N SER A 382 -26.75 7.23 8.62
CA SER A 382 -28.01 7.61 9.27
C SER A 382 -27.84 7.79 10.77
N SER A 383 -28.72 8.56 11.40
CA SER A 383 -28.76 8.76 12.86
C SER A 383 -29.91 8.02 13.51
N GLY A 384 -29.78 7.68 14.79
CA GLY A 384 -30.85 7.17 15.62
C GLY A 384 -31.66 8.29 16.29
N SER A 385 -31.00 9.24 16.96
CA SER A 385 -31.65 10.31 17.74
C SER A 385 -31.23 11.72 17.37
N GLY A 386 -30.12 11.90 16.65
CA GLY A 386 -29.59 13.21 16.26
C GLY A 386 -29.67 13.45 14.76
N PHE A 387 -28.62 14.06 14.21
CA PHE A 387 -28.55 14.40 12.80
C PHE A 387 -27.90 13.28 11.99
N GLY A 388 -28.41 13.02 10.78
CA GLY A 388 -27.67 12.24 9.79
C GLY A 388 -26.34 12.87 9.44
N GLY A 389 -25.37 12.11 8.94
CA GLY A 389 -24.10 12.64 8.53
C GLY A 389 -24.17 13.48 7.27
N LYS A 390 -23.06 14.16 6.95
CA LYS A 390 -22.88 14.95 5.72
C LYS A 390 -22.18 14.12 4.66
N ALA A 391 -22.60 14.26 3.40
CA ALA A 391 -21.94 13.69 2.24
C ALA A 391 -21.39 14.82 1.36
N LEU A 392 -20.08 14.88 1.22
CA LEU A 392 -19.40 16.01 0.58
C LEU A 392 -18.50 15.50 -0.57
N GLY A 393 -18.87 15.83 -1.83
CA GLY A 393 -18.19 15.37 -3.03
C GLY A 393 -18.52 13.92 -3.38
N GLY A 394 -19.46 13.69 -4.28
CA GLY A 394 -19.82 12.32 -4.71
C GLY A 394 -18.64 11.60 -5.34
N ALA A 395 -17.84 12.28 -6.16
CA ALA A 395 -16.56 11.77 -6.66
C ALA A 395 -15.39 12.33 -5.86
N LEU A 396 -15.24 13.65 -5.83
CA LEU A 396 -14.04 14.32 -5.33
C LEU A 396 -14.38 15.25 -4.14
N HIS A 397 -13.60 15.15 -3.07
CA HIS A 397 -13.58 16.13 -2.00
C HIS A 397 -12.17 16.72 -1.85
N ASN A 398 -12.03 18.02 -2.10
CA ASN A 398 -10.82 18.80 -1.87
C ASN A 398 -10.99 19.67 -0.63
N ALA A 399 -10.38 19.32 0.48
CA ALA A 399 -10.48 20.04 1.75
C ALA A 399 -9.66 21.35 1.74
N SER A 400 -9.96 22.24 2.68
CA SER A 400 -9.50 23.65 2.74
C SER A 400 -7.99 23.88 2.64
N ALA A 401 -7.17 22.91 3.03
CA ALA A 401 -5.72 23.02 3.00
C ALA A 401 -5.06 22.28 1.83
N SER A 402 -5.81 21.82 0.84
CA SER A 402 -5.34 21.02 -0.28
C SER A 402 -5.40 21.80 -1.61
N ILE A 403 -4.52 21.46 -2.54
CA ILE A 403 -4.47 22.02 -3.90
C ILE A 403 -4.83 20.91 -4.87
N LEU A 404 -5.82 21.17 -5.74
CA LEU A 404 -6.31 20.23 -6.74
C LEU A 404 -6.26 20.87 -8.13
N GLU A 405 -5.56 20.21 -9.06
CA GLU A 405 -5.57 20.57 -10.48
C GLU A 405 -6.26 19.47 -11.29
N LEU A 406 -7.21 19.87 -12.16
CA LEU A 406 -8.01 18.98 -13.00
C LEU A 406 -7.83 19.35 -14.47
N GLN A 407 -7.29 18.44 -15.26
CA GLN A 407 -7.07 18.65 -16.69
C GLN A 407 -7.65 17.51 -17.54
N HIS A 408 -8.32 17.84 -18.64
CA HIS A 408 -8.85 16.90 -19.63
C HIS A 408 -9.71 15.74 -19.09
N SER A 409 -10.26 15.90 -17.88
CA SER A 409 -10.92 14.84 -17.11
C SER A 409 -12.46 14.94 -17.18
N SER A 410 -13.14 13.85 -16.80
CA SER A 410 -14.60 13.75 -16.79
C SER A 410 -15.09 13.33 -15.38
N ILE A 411 -16.15 13.97 -14.90
CA ILE A 411 -16.75 13.69 -13.58
C ILE A 411 -18.27 13.58 -13.79
N SER A 412 -18.79 12.36 -13.90
CA SER A 412 -20.19 12.12 -14.26
C SER A 412 -20.83 11.01 -13.40
N GLY A 413 -22.15 11.05 -13.28
CA GLY A 413 -22.91 9.99 -12.61
C GLY A 413 -22.70 9.86 -11.11
N ASN A 414 -21.86 10.69 -10.48
CA ASN A 414 -21.47 10.57 -9.08
C ASN A 414 -22.54 11.13 -8.12
N ARG A 415 -22.54 10.67 -6.87
CA ARG A 415 -23.62 10.97 -5.92
C ARG A 415 -23.11 11.32 -4.53
N ALA A 416 -23.58 12.46 -3.98
CA ALA A 416 -23.41 12.83 -2.58
C ALA A 416 -24.75 12.68 -1.84
N ARG A 417 -24.90 11.67 -0.98
CA ARG A 417 -26.13 11.35 -0.24
C ARG A 417 -25.92 11.49 1.25
N GLY A 418 -26.32 12.65 1.82
CA GLY A 418 -26.24 12.94 3.24
C GLY A 418 -27.62 12.97 3.88
N GLY A 419 -27.72 12.60 5.16
CA GLY A 419 -28.93 12.75 5.97
C GLY A 419 -29.14 14.16 6.46
N GLN A 420 -28.06 14.88 6.82
CA GLN A 420 -28.08 16.30 7.18
C GLN A 420 -27.81 17.18 5.96
N GLU A 421 -26.81 16.82 5.16
CA GLU A 421 -26.36 17.59 4.01
C GLU A 421 -25.71 16.65 2.98
N GLY A 422 -26.09 16.77 1.70
CA GLY A 422 -25.44 16.13 0.57
C GLY A 422 -25.15 17.19 -0.48
N VAL A 423 -23.87 17.49 -0.71
CA VAL A 423 -23.43 18.63 -1.50
C VAL A 423 -22.27 18.27 -2.42
N GLY A 424 -22.25 18.88 -3.63
CA GLY A 424 -21.22 18.64 -4.62
C GLY A 424 -21.25 17.20 -5.13
N GLY A 425 -22.30 16.80 -5.83
CA GLY A 425 -22.46 15.44 -6.33
C GLY A 425 -21.28 14.95 -7.15
N GLY A 426 -20.63 15.84 -7.91
CA GLY A 426 -19.35 15.58 -8.57
C GLY A 426 -18.15 15.98 -7.71
N LEU A 427 -18.01 17.28 -7.47
CA LEU A 427 -16.88 17.89 -6.75
C LEU A 427 -17.36 18.76 -5.59
N TYR A 428 -16.78 18.56 -4.42
CA TYR A 428 -16.85 19.47 -3.30
C TYR A 428 -15.45 20.02 -3.01
N THR A 429 -15.29 21.36 -3.03
CA THR A 429 -13.99 21.97 -2.80
C THR A 429 -14.07 23.16 -1.84
N LEU A 430 -13.23 23.14 -0.83
CA LEU A 430 -12.89 24.26 0.06
C LEU A 430 -11.43 24.68 -0.08
N GLY A 431 -10.61 23.84 -0.69
CA GLY A 431 -9.22 24.11 -1.03
C GLY A 431 -9.06 24.89 -2.33
N THR A 432 -7.83 25.17 -2.70
CA THR A 432 -7.54 25.73 -4.02
C THR A 432 -7.81 24.68 -5.08
N THR A 433 -8.67 25.00 -6.05
CA THR A 433 -8.96 24.08 -7.16
C THR A 433 -8.91 24.85 -8.47
N THR A 434 -8.19 24.31 -9.46
CA THR A 434 -8.19 24.79 -10.85
C THR A 434 -8.62 23.67 -11.79
N ALA A 435 -9.22 24.05 -12.91
CA ALA A 435 -9.60 23.12 -13.97
C ALA A 435 -9.58 23.79 -15.35
N ASP A 436 -9.21 23.05 -16.37
CA ASP A 436 -9.33 23.50 -17.76
C ASP A 436 -10.81 23.57 -18.21
N LYS A 437 -11.06 24.36 -19.26
CA LYS A 437 -12.42 24.55 -19.79
C LYS A 437 -13.09 23.27 -20.27
N ARG A 438 -12.30 22.27 -20.73
CA ARG A 438 -12.83 20.98 -21.20
C ARG A 438 -13.33 20.16 -20.03
N THR A 439 -12.56 20.09 -18.93
CA THR A 439 -12.95 19.42 -17.70
C THR A 439 -14.22 20.04 -17.11
N LEU A 440 -14.27 21.38 -16.98
CA LEU A 440 -15.46 22.06 -16.43
C LEU A 440 -16.76 21.73 -17.19
N ARG A 441 -16.69 21.54 -18.52
CA ARG A 441 -17.85 21.12 -19.33
C ARG A 441 -18.25 19.66 -19.15
N LYS A 442 -17.36 18.84 -18.62
CA LYS A 442 -17.56 17.41 -18.38
C LYS A 442 -17.88 17.05 -16.93
N ILE A 443 -18.05 18.04 -16.04
CA ILE A 443 -18.60 17.84 -14.70
C ILE A 443 -20.13 17.91 -14.79
N VAL A 444 -20.77 16.81 -15.17
CA VAL A 444 -22.18 16.77 -15.53
C VAL A 444 -22.89 15.51 -15.01
N GLY A 445 -24.22 15.57 -14.90
CA GLY A 445 -25.01 14.37 -14.56
C GLY A 445 -24.79 13.84 -13.15
N ASN A 446 -24.10 14.58 -12.27
CA ASN A 446 -23.91 14.21 -10.88
C ASN A 446 -25.15 14.62 -10.04
N SER A 447 -25.29 14.06 -8.85
CA SER A 447 -26.43 14.36 -7.97
C SER A 447 -26.02 14.52 -6.51
N ALA A 448 -26.71 15.45 -5.83
CA ALA A 448 -26.54 15.68 -4.41
C ALA A 448 -27.92 15.74 -3.73
N SER A 449 -28.01 15.24 -2.49
CA SER A 449 -29.32 15.15 -1.82
C SER A 449 -29.86 16.51 -1.34
N THR A 450 -29.00 17.54 -1.23
CA THR A 450 -29.40 18.87 -0.76
C THR A 450 -29.19 19.93 -1.83
N SER A 451 -27.95 20.12 -2.33
CA SER A 451 -27.63 21.18 -3.27
C SER A 451 -26.36 20.92 -4.07
N ASN A 452 -26.16 21.73 -5.15
CA ASN A 452 -24.92 21.72 -5.93
C ASN A 452 -24.59 20.33 -6.54
N ASN A 453 -25.48 19.84 -7.37
CA ASN A 453 -25.36 18.51 -7.98
C ASN A 453 -24.00 18.25 -8.62
N ASN A 454 -23.43 19.22 -9.33
CA ASN A 454 -22.15 19.02 -10.00
C ASN A 454 -20.96 19.50 -9.16
N VAL A 455 -20.95 20.78 -8.76
CA VAL A 455 -19.81 21.42 -8.09
C VAL A 455 -20.29 22.26 -6.93
N TYR A 456 -19.63 22.16 -5.78
CA TYR A 456 -19.69 23.09 -4.67
C TYR A 456 -18.31 23.69 -4.42
N GLY A 457 -18.23 25.01 -4.25
CA GLY A 457 -17.01 25.77 -4.02
C GLY A 457 -16.55 26.52 -5.26
N ILE A 458 -15.36 27.07 -5.18
CA ILE A 458 -14.78 27.92 -6.24
C ILE A 458 -13.76 27.10 -7.03
N VAL A 459 -13.89 27.05 -8.34
CA VAL A 459 -12.93 26.44 -9.26
C VAL A 459 -12.37 27.52 -10.17
N GLY A 460 -11.07 27.76 -10.12
CA GLY A 460 -10.34 28.61 -11.04
C GLY A 460 -10.24 27.98 -12.43
N ILE A 461 -10.06 28.80 -13.46
CA ILE A 461 -9.84 28.33 -14.84
C ILE A 461 -8.35 28.48 -15.15
N ASP A 462 -7.73 27.39 -15.59
CA ASP A 462 -6.38 27.37 -16.16
C ASP A 462 -6.41 27.69 -17.67
#